data_c26e66a121546ee3c5323c8d16f90530
#
_entry.id   c26e66a121546ee3c5323c8d16f90530
#
_cell.length_a   1.000
_cell.length_b   1.000
_cell.length_c   1.000
_cell.angle_alpha   90.00
_cell.angle_beta   90.00
_cell.angle_gamma   90.00
#
_symmetry.space_group_name_H-M   'P 1'
#
loop_
_entity.id
_entity.type
_entity.pdbx_description
1 polymer ?
#
loop_
_entity_poly.entity_id
_entity_poly.type
_entity_poly.pdbx_seq_one_letter_code
_entity_poly.pdbx_strand_id
1 'polypeptide(L)'
;MKLDKKLILNIENIEYKSEKTMTNSSIEDIKKNLDILPFVLKWFQSIDIEKLSINDNIVKIVLNKDILSVENKFFLLDSKIDVLSKEVLLDINNLYLKDYNILFKGKAKIDYFDEELKYFGDIYYQDLIVSGNIDITKDRVNFFIKSEFFKNLHFLKKYLDLPEVANSWMYDNVTGDFKLNWFYGEFDLNKNEIIEKSLQGDAVIENAKIRFENSLEEINT
;
A
#
# COMPACT_ATOMS: atom_id res chain seq x y z
N MET A 1 -32.29 6.07 -29.24
CA MET A 1 -31.19 6.97 -29.62
C MET A 1 -29.92 6.46 -28.93
N LYS A 2 -29.01 5.75 -29.63
CA LYS A 2 -27.71 5.38 -29.08
C LYS A 2 -26.84 6.63 -29.20
N LEU A 3 -26.48 7.25 -28.08
CA LEU A 3 -25.41 8.24 -28.05
C LEU A 3 -24.09 7.47 -28.14
N ASP A 4 -23.52 7.42 -29.35
CA ASP A 4 -22.20 6.80 -29.59
C ASP A 4 -21.03 7.69 -29.09
N LYS A 5 -21.30 8.85 -28.51
CA LYS A 5 -20.29 9.77 -28.00
C LYS A 5 -20.36 9.80 -26.47
N LYS A 6 -19.29 9.34 -25.84
CA LYS A 6 -19.07 9.53 -24.41
C LYS A 6 -18.67 10.99 -24.11
N LEU A 7 -19.02 11.45 -22.92
CA LEU A 7 -18.74 12.81 -22.45
C LEU A 7 -17.27 12.98 -22.04
N ILE A 8 -16.76 14.20 -22.21
CA ILE A 8 -15.48 14.65 -21.67
C ILE A 8 -15.79 15.71 -20.63
N LEU A 9 -15.26 15.55 -19.42
CA LEU A 9 -15.45 16.47 -18.30
C LEU A 9 -14.10 17.01 -17.87
N ASN A 10 -13.93 18.32 -17.98
CA ASN A 10 -12.74 19.02 -17.50
C ASN A 10 -13.17 20.03 -16.43
N ILE A 11 -12.59 19.92 -15.26
CA ILE A 11 -12.88 20.78 -14.11
C ILE A 11 -11.58 21.33 -13.57
N GLU A 12 -11.43 22.65 -13.56
CA GLU A 12 -10.23 23.31 -13.05
C GLU A 12 -10.17 23.28 -11.51
N ASN A 13 -11.30 23.54 -10.86
CA ASN A 13 -11.33 23.60 -9.39
C ASN A 13 -12.69 23.19 -8.83
N ILE A 14 -12.65 22.33 -7.81
CA ILE A 14 -13.79 21.99 -6.96
C ILE A 14 -13.35 22.22 -5.51
N GLU A 15 -14.09 23.00 -4.76
CA GLU A 15 -13.91 23.15 -3.32
C GLU A 15 -15.05 22.47 -2.56
N TYR A 16 -14.70 21.55 -1.70
CA TYR A 16 -15.61 20.89 -0.79
C TYR A 16 -15.17 21.15 0.66
N LYS A 17 -16.03 21.85 1.42
CA LYS A 17 -15.82 22.07 2.85
C LYS A 17 -16.83 21.21 3.61
N SER A 18 -16.34 20.22 4.36
CA SER A 18 -17.16 19.45 5.27
C SER A 18 -17.13 20.09 6.65
N GLU A 19 -18.31 20.32 7.23
CA GLU A 19 -18.40 20.75 8.63
C GLU A 19 -18.02 19.64 9.63
N LYS A 20 -17.95 18.39 9.17
CA LYS A 20 -17.46 17.25 9.96
C LYS A 20 -15.96 17.12 9.77
N THR A 21 -15.20 17.22 10.84
CA THR A 21 -13.82 16.74 10.88
C THR A 21 -13.81 15.30 10.40
N MET A 22 -13.06 15.03 9.30
CA MET A 22 -12.88 13.66 8.79
C MET A 22 -12.05 12.84 9.78
N THR A 23 -12.59 12.54 10.95
CA THR A 23 -11.94 11.66 11.92
C THR A 23 -12.22 10.18 11.64
N ASN A 24 -13.19 9.87 10.78
CA ASN A 24 -13.43 8.52 10.23
C ASN A 24 -14.29 8.71 8.99
N SER A 25 -13.68 8.74 7.79
CA SER A 25 -14.43 8.40 6.59
C SER A 25 -14.86 6.95 6.77
N SER A 26 -16.13 6.74 7.09
CA SER A 26 -16.63 5.40 7.28
C SER A 26 -16.49 4.68 5.93
N ILE A 27 -16.14 3.39 5.97
CA ILE A 27 -16.13 2.51 4.81
C ILE A 27 -17.45 2.63 4.02
N GLU A 28 -18.56 2.94 4.71
CA GLU A 28 -19.86 3.25 4.11
C GLU A 28 -19.87 4.46 3.17
N ASP A 29 -19.10 5.52 3.46
CA ASP A 29 -19.00 6.69 2.58
C ASP A 29 -18.19 6.37 1.33
N ILE A 30 -17.15 5.54 1.46
CA ILE A 30 -16.37 5.01 0.33
C ILE A 30 -17.28 4.13 -0.53
N LYS A 31 -18.07 3.23 0.08
CA LYS A 31 -19.02 2.34 -0.59
C LYS A 31 -20.03 3.10 -1.44
N LYS A 32 -20.69 4.13 -0.88
CA LYS A 32 -21.64 4.97 -1.62
C LYS A 32 -21.00 5.67 -2.81
N ASN A 33 -19.75 6.10 -2.67
CA ASN A 33 -19.02 6.76 -3.75
C ASN A 33 -18.58 5.77 -4.84
N LEU A 34 -18.25 4.53 -4.48
CA LEU A 34 -17.89 3.48 -5.43
C LEU A 34 -19.11 2.98 -6.23
N ASP A 35 -20.31 3.00 -5.68
CA ASP A 35 -21.55 2.63 -6.40
C ASP A 35 -21.83 3.53 -7.59
N ILE A 36 -21.32 4.76 -7.60
CA ILE A 36 -21.47 5.73 -8.70
C ILE A 36 -20.46 5.46 -9.83
N LEU A 37 -19.32 4.84 -9.53
CA LEU A 37 -18.24 4.62 -10.51
C LEU A 37 -18.67 3.91 -11.79
N PRO A 38 -19.45 2.81 -11.76
CA PRO A 38 -19.91 2.14 -12.98
C PRO A 38 -20.72 3.06 -13.88
N PHE A 39 -21.54 3.94 -13.28
CA PHE A 39 -22.30 4.94 -14.00
C PHE A 39 -21.39 6.00 -14.64
N VAL A 40 -20.42 6.50 -13.89
CA VAL A 40 -19.44 7.49 -14.38
C VAL A 40 -18.65 6.93 -15.56
N LEU A 41 -18.09 5.72 -15.43
CA LEU A 41 -17.32 5.07 -16.50
C LEU A 41 -18.14 4.75 -17.75
N LYS A 42 -19.45 4.56 -17.59
CA LYS A 42 -20.37 4.34 -18.72
C LYS A 42 -20.58 5.59 -19.56
N TRP A 43 -20.69 6.76 -18.92
CA TRP A 43 -21.07 8.00 -19.58
C TRP A 43 -19.89 8.88 -19.99
N PHE A 44 -18.78 8.78 -19.28
CA PHE A 44 -17.62 9.62 -19.51
C PHE A 44 -16.50 8.84 -20.24
N GLN A 45 -15.93 9.49 -21.25
CA GLN A 45 -14.70 9.02 -21.91
C GLN A 45 -13.49 9.44 -21.09
N SER A 46 -13.52 10.67 -20.58
CA SER A 46 -12.50 11.18 -19.70
C SER A 46 -13.07 12.15 -18.68
N ILE A 47 -12.46 12.17 -17.50
CA ILE A 47 -12.68 13.13 -16.44
C ILE A 47 -11.32 13.64 -16.03
N ASP A 48 -11.14 14.95 -16.07
CA ASP A 48 -9.92 15.62 -15.61
C ASP A 48 -10.34 16.67 -14.58
N ILE A 49 -9.90 16.48 -13.33
CA ILE A 49 -10.10 17.40 -12.23
C ILE A 49 -8.72 17.85 -11.78
N GLU A 50 -8.32 19.06 -12.19
CA GLU A 50 -7.00 19.59 -11.86
C GLU A 50 -6.81 19.83 -10.37
N LYS A 51 -7.88 20.28 -9.69
CA LYS A 51 -7.86 20.60 -8.28
C LYS A 51 -9.18 20.27 -7.61
N LEU A 52 -9.20 19.22 -6.83
CA LEU A 52 -10.26 18.90 -5.88
C LEU A 52 -9.75 19.22 -4.46
N SER A 53 -10.27 20.28 -3.88
CA SER A 53 -9.95 20.66 -2.50
C SER A 53 -10.99 20.07 -1.55
N ILE A 54 -10.53 19.15 -0.70
CA ILE A 54 -11.34 18.54 0.35
C ILE A 54 -10.74 18.97 1.68
N ASN A 55 -11.37 19.94 2.34
CA ASN A 55 -10.79 20.67 3.46
C ASN A 55 -9.40 21.23 3.06
N ASP A 56 -8.32 20.82 3.73
CA ASP A 56 -6.96 21.28 3.45
C ASP A 56 -6.18 20.34 2.50
N ASN A 57 -6.83 19.30 1.97
CA ASN A 57 -6.20 18.36 1.06
C ASN A 57 -6.58 18.65 -0.38
N ILE A 58 -5.57 18.78 -1.23
CA ILE A 58 -5.72 18.95 -2.67
C ILE A 58 -5.47 17.61 -3.33
N VAL A 59 -6.40 17.19 -4.19
CA VAL A 59 -6.33 15.95 -4.96
C VAL A 59 -6.51 16.28 -6.43
N LYS A 60 -5.62 15.79 -7.28
CA LYS A 60 -5.76 15.77 -8.73
C LYS A 60 -6.27 14.40 -9.16
N ILE A 61 -7.28 14.37 -10.05
CA ILE A 61 -7.86 13.12 -10.54
C ILE A 61 -7.96 13.19 -12.05
N VAL A 62 -7.36 12.24 -12.73
CA VAL A 62 -7.49 12.06 -14.18
C VAL A 62 -7.99 10.64 -14.43
N LEU A 63 -9.13 10.54 -15.09
CA LEU A 63 -9.67 9.28 -15.60
C LEU A 63 -9.78 9.40 -17.12
N ASN A 64 -9.09 8.55 -17.85
CA ASN A 64 -9.16 8.49 -19.31
C ASN A 64 -9.40 7.05 -19.75
N LYS A 65 -10.62 6.76 -20.17
CA LYS A 65 -11.13 5.41 -20.45
C LYS A 65 -11.02 4.53 -19.20
N ASP A 66 -10.01 3.68 -19.16
CA ASP A 66 -9.70 2.73 -18.10
C ASP A 66 -8.42 3.09 -17.32
N ILE A 67 -7.80 4.23 -17.63
CA ILE A 67 -6.59 4.70 -16.94
C ILE A 67 -6.99 5.73 -15.90
N LEU A 68 -6.70 5.43 -14.64
CA LEU A 68 -6.91 6.29 -13.49
C LEU A 68 -5.58 6.78 -12.95
N SER A 69 -5.43 8.10 -12.85
CA SER A 69 -4.33 8.74 -12.13
C SER A 69 -4.89 9.60 -11.00
N VAL A 70 -4.39 9.41 -9.79
CA VAL A 70 -4.77 10.20 -8.61
C VAL A 70 -3.51 10.67 -7.92
N GLU A 71 -3.41 11.96 -7.70
CA GLU A 71 -2.27 12.56 -7.01
C GLU A 71 -2.70 13.50 -5.89
N ASN A 72 -2.04 13.39 -4.75
CA ASN A 72 -2.13 14.35 -3.67
C ASN A 72 -0.76 14.52 -2.98
N LYS A 73 -0.72 15.22 -1.85
CA LYS A 73 0.53 15.42 -1.09
C LYS A 73 1.10 14.13 -0.51
N PHE A 74 0.27 13.10 -0.26
CA PHE A 74 0.68 11.86 0.40
C PHE A 74 1.04 10.75 -0.57
N PHE A 75 0.35 10.67 -1.72
CA PHE A 75 0.54 9.58 -2.68
C PHE A 75 0.33 10.01 -4.12
N LEU A 76 0.86 9.18 -5.02
CA LEU A 76 0.59 9.17 -6.45
C LEU A 76 0.16 7.77 -6.85
N LEU A 77 -0.98 7.65 -7.51
CA LEU A 77 -1.52 6.40 -8.06
C LEU A 77 -1.66 6.53 -9.58
N ASP A 78 -1.09 5.57 -10.31
CA ASP A 78 -1.38 5.32 -11.72
C ASP A 78 -1.80 3.87 -11.89
N SER A 79 -2.99 3.64 -12.41
CA SER A 79 -3.55 2.29 -12.55
C SER A 79 -4.48 2.20 -13.74
N LYS A 80 -4.70 0.96 -14.23
CA LYS A 80 -5.91 0.67 -14.96
C LYS A 80 -7.01 0.31 -13.97
N ILE A 81 -8.22 0.73 -14.28
CA ILE A 81 -9.41 0.47 -13.46
C ILE A 81 -10.45 -0.27 -14.28
N ASP A 82 -10.98 -1.34 -13.72
CA ASP A 82 -12.17 -2.04 -14.22
C ASP A 82 -13.20 -2.14 -13.10
N VAL A 83 -14.43 -1.74 -13.38
CA VAL A 83 -15.50 -1.68 -12.38
C VAL A 83 -16.58 -2.66 -12.75
N LEU A 84 -16.70 -3.69 -11.94
CA LEU A 84 -17.72 -4.71 -11.99
C LEU A 84 -18.86 -4.35 -11.03
N SER A 85 -19.94 -5.13 -11.08
CA SER A 85 -21.16 -4.83 -10.27
C SER A 85 -20.94 -4.77 -8.76
N LYS A 86 -19.91 -5.42 -8.24
CA LYS A 86 -19.59 -5.49 -6.79
C LYS A 86 -18.13 -5.25 -6.47
N GLU A 87 -17.29 -5.12 -7.47
CA GLU A 87 -15.85 -5.12 -7.33
C GLU A 87 -15.22 -4.02 -8.17
N VAL A 88 -14.15 -3.45 -7.68
CA VAL A 88 -13.24 -2.61 -8.45
C VAL A 88 -11.90 -3.33 -8.54
N LEU A 89 -11.45 -3.54 -9.78
CA LEU A 89 -10.15 -4.14 -10.07
C LEU A 89 -9.20 -3.02 -10.48
N LEU A 90 -8.03 -2.99 -9.87
CA LEU A 90 -6.96 -2.07 -10.20
C LEU A 90 -5.75 -2.88 -10.68
N ASP A 91 -5.23 -2.55 -11.85
CA ASP A 91 -3.90 -2.98 -12.30
C ASP A 91 -2.94 -1.81 -12.05
N ILE A 92 -2.25 -1.86 -10.93
CA ILE A 92 -1.46 -0.76 -10.36
C ILE A 92 -0.10 -0.74 -11.04
N ASN A 93 0.11 0.23 -11.92
CA ASN A 93 1.42 0.49 -12.51
C ASN A 93 2.35 1.16 -11.50
N ASN A 94 1.78 2.05 -10.68
CA ASN A 94 2.52 2.85 -9.72
C ASN A 94 1.57 3.33 -8.61
N LEU A 95 1.80 2.91 -7.37
CA LEU A 95 1.24 3.55 -6.18
C LEU A 95 2.41 3.94 -5.27
N TYR A 96 2.77 5.21 -5.29
CA TYR A 96 3.90 5.73 -4.55
C TYR A 96 3.44 6.50 -3.31
N LEU A 97 3.80 6.01 -2.12
CA LEU A 97 3.55 6.68 -0.85
C LEU A 97 4.72 7.62 -0.54
N LYS A 98 4.52 8.93 -0.74
CA LYS A 98 5.57 9.96 -0.74
C LYS A 98 6.31 10.05 0.61
N ASP A 99 5.58 10.07 1.72
CA ASP A 99 6.16 10.23 3.06
C ASP A 99 6.97 9.00 3.51
N TYR A 100 6.64 7.84 2.98
CA TYR A 100 7.29 6.58 3.34
C TYR A 100 8.35 6.14 2.31
N ASN A 101 8.37 6.77 1.14
CA ASN A 101 9.21 6.35 0.01
C ASN A 101 8.98 4.89 -0.38
N ILE A 102 7.71 4.46 -0.37
CA ILE A 102 7.30 3.09 -0.71
C ILE A 102 6.56 3.11 -2.03
N LEU A 103 6.93 2.21 -2.93
CA LEU A 103 6.31 2.02 -4.22
C LEU A 103 5.66 0.64 -4.30
N PHE A 104 4.38 0.59 -4.68
CA PHE A 104 3.62 -0.63 -4.94
C PHE A 104 3.37 -0.78 -6.44
N LYS A 105 3.54 -2.01 -6.95
CA LYS A 105 3.16 -2.40 -8.32
C LYS A 105 2.48 -3.75 -8.27
N GLY A 106 1.34 -3.88 -8.95
CA GLY A 106 0.61 -5.15 -8.93
C GLY A 106 -0.87 -4.97 -9.17
N LYS A 107 -1.67 -5.81 -8.56
CA LYS A 107 -3.12 -5.81 -8.72
C LYS A 107 -3.80 -5.63 -7.38
N ALA A 108 -4.86 -4.83 -7.38
CA ALA A 108 -5.74 -4.74 -6.22
C ALA A 108 -7.18 -5.05 -6.65
N LYS A 109 -7.87 -5.73 -5.76
CA LYS A 109 -9.30 -5.99 -5.85
C LYS A 109 -9.96 -5.36 -4.62
N ILE A 110 -10.92 -4.51 -4.85
CA ILE A 110 -11.75 -3.91 -3.81
C ILE A 110 -13.14 -4.51 -3.95
N ASP A 111 -13.55 -5.31 -2.98
CA ASP A 111 -14.91 -5.77 -2.84
C ASP A 111 -15.63 -4.83 -1.87
N TYR A 112 -16.43 -3.91 -2.44
CA TYR A 112 -17.12 -2.92 -1.63
C TYR A 112 -18.42 -3.46 -1.00
N PHE A 113 -18.81 -4.69 -1.33
CA PHE A 113 -19.93 -5.36 -0.69
C PHE A 113 -19.50 -6.05 0.60
N ASP A 114 -18.38 -6.79 0.55
CA ASP A 114 -17.82 -7.50 1.70
C ASP A 114 -16.79 -6.68 2.48
N GLU A 115 -16.54 -5.44 2.04
CA GLU A 115 -15.59 -4.49 2.65
C GLU A 115 -14.16 -5.07 2.73
N GLU A 116 -13.75 -5.76 1.65
CA GLU A 116 -12.43 -6.35 1.52
C GLU A 116 -11.59 -5.61 0.47
N LEU A 117 -10.30 -5.44 0.76
CA LEU A 117 -9.30 -5.08 -0.23
C LEU A 117 -8.23 -6.18 -0.27
N LYS A 118 -7.97 -6.70 -1.45
CA LYS A 118 -6.90 -7.67 -1.70
C LYS A 118 -5.89 -7.07 -2.64
N TYR A 119 -4.64 -7.08 -2.23
CA TYR A 119 -3.51 -6.65 -3.04
C TYR A 119 -2.60 -7.84 -3.30
N PHE A 120 -2.10 -7.95 -4.52
CA PHE A 120 -1.08 -8.90 -4.92
C PHE A 120 -0.07 -8.19 -5.83
N GLY A 121 1.22 -8.23 -5.46
CA GLY A 121 2.24 -7.57 -6.25
C GLY A 121 3.55 -7.39 -5.52
N ASP A 122 4.33 -6.42 -6.01
CA ASP A 122 5.66 -6.09 -5.52
C ASP A 122 5.64 -4.76 -4.78
N ILE A 123 6.38 -4.71 -3.69
CA ILE A 123 6.59 -3.53 -2.85
C ILE A 123 8.09 -3.23 -2.85
N TYR A 124 8.43 -2.00 -3.20
CA TYR A 124 9.80 -1.52 -3.29
C TYR A 124 10.04 -0.49 -2.19
N TYR A 125 11.04 -0.72 -1.39
CA TYR A 125 11.50 0.21 -0.36
C TYR A 125 13.02 0.19 -0.29
N GLN A 126 13.68 1.26 -0.74
CA GLN A 126 15.14 1.33 -0.88
C GLN A 126 15.67 0.16 -1.73
N ASP A 127 16.55 -0.69 -1.17
CA ASP A 127 17.09 -1.90 -1.78
C ASP A 127 16.25 -3.17 -1.52
N LEU A 128 15.19 -3.04 -0.71
CA LEU A 128 14.28 -4.14 -0.40
C LEU A 128 13.19 -4.26 -1.47
N ILE A 129 13.08 -5.42 -2.07
CA ILE A 129 11.97 -5.82 -2.93
C ILE A 129 11.23 -6.96 -2.26
N VAL A 130 9.96 -6.71 -1.98
CA VAL A 130 9.07 -7.68 -1.34
C VAL A 130 7.93 -7.99 -2.30
N SER A 131 7.67 -9.27 -2.54
CA SER A 131 6.52 -9.74 -3.33
C SER A 131 5.55 -10.48 -2.43
N GLY A 132 4.25 -10.33 -2.66
CA GLY A 132 3.27 -11.07 -1.88
C GLY A 132 1.85 -10.55 -2.02
N ASN A 133 1.05 -10.91 -1.04
CA ASN A 133 -0.34 -10.50 -0.95
C ASN A 133 -0.65 -9.86 0.41
N ILE A 134 -1.56 -8.91 0.37
CA ILE A 134 -2.09 -8.21 1.53
C ILE A 134 -3.62 -8.25 1.41
N ASP A 135 -4.26 -8.80 2.42
CA ASP A 135 -5.72 -8.86 2.53
C ASP A 135 -6.15 -7.95 3.67
N ILE A 136 -6.93 -6.92 3.36
CA ILE A 136 -7.44 -5.95 4.32
C ILE A 136 -8.94 -6.14 4.45
N THR A 137 -9.38 -6.37 5.66
CA THR A 137 -10.79 -6.40 6.07
C THR A 137 -11.07 -5.22 7.01
N LYS A 138 -12.29 -5.10 7.48
CA LYS A 138 -12.69 -4.05 8.44
C LYS A 138 -11.80 -3.98 9.68
N ASP A 139 -11.39 -5.14 10.18
CA ASP A 139 -10.74 -5.25 11.49
C ASP A 139 -9.27 -5.68 11.40
N ARG A 140 -8.83 -6.22 10.27
CA ARG A 140 -7.52 -6.87 10.14
C ARG A 140 -6.84 -6.63 8.81
N VAL A 141 -5.52 -6.63 8.86
CA VAL A 141 -4.65 -6.77 7.70
C VAL A 141 -3.89 -8.08 7.84
N ASN A 142 -4.06 -9.00 6.89
CA ASN A 142 -3.26 -10.20 6.77
C ASN A 142 -2.26 -10.00 5.65
N PHE A 143 -1.02 -10.40 5.88
CA PHE A 143 0.00 -10.31 4.85
C PHE A 143 0.80 -11.60 4.75
N PHE A 144 1.11 -11.98 3.51
CA PHE A 144 2.03 -13.04 3.18
C PHE A 144 3.02 -12.50 2.16
N ILE A 145 4.29 -12.46 2.53
CA ILE A 145 5.34 -11.84 1.75
C ILE A 145 6.57 -12.73 1.63
N LYS A 146 7.33 -12.51 0.57
CA LYS A 146 8.68 -13.02 0.34
C LYS A 146 9.54 -11.89 -0.20
N SER A 147 10.86 -11.97 -0.06
CA SER A 147 11.76 -10.94 -0.57
C SER A 147 12.79 -11.48 -1.53
N GLU A 148 13.36 -10.58 -2.34
CA GLU A 148 14.69 -10.78 -2.91
C GLU A 148 15.75 -10.59 -1.81
N PHE A 149 17.04 -10.82 -2.14
CA PHE A 149 18.12 -10.55 -1.21
C PHE A 149 18.28 -9.06 -0.93
N PHE A 150 18.46 -8.70 0.34
CA PHE A 150 18.69 -7.33 0.80
C PHE A 150 19.82 -7.31 1.87
N LYS A 151 20.49 -6.16 2.03
CA LYS A 151 21.77 -6.08 2.76
C LYS A 151 21.64 -5.87 4.26
N ASN A 152 20.57 -5.25 4.73
CA ASN A 152 20.44 -4.87 6.13
C ASN A 152 18.99 -4.78 6.60
N LEU A 153 18.80 -4.85 7.91
CA LEU A 153 17.51 -4.79 8.56
C LEU A 153 17.24 -3.40 9.18
N HIS A 154 18.09 -2.41 8.95
CA HIS A 154 18.00 -1.09 9.62
C HIS A 154 16.67 -0.37 9.39
N PHE A 155 16.01 -0.61 8.25
CA PHE A 155 14.70 -0.04 7.96
C PHE A 155 13.63 -0.49 8.96
N LEU A 156 13.76 -1.66 9.57
CA LEU A 156 12.83 -2.17 10.58
C LEU A 156 12.95 -1.42 11.91
N LYS A 157 14.09 -0.78 12.19
CA LYS A 157 14.34 -0.05 13.43
C LYS A 157 13.31 1.06 13.68
N LYS A 158 12.72 1.60 12.62
CA LYS A 158 11.66 2.62 12.70
C LYS A 158 10.32 2.04 13.14
N TYR A 159 10.09 0.74 12.93
CA TYR A 159 8.78 0.10 13.09
C TYR A 159 8.74 -0.93 14.22
N LEU A 160 9.91 -1.41 14.65
CA LEU A 160 10.04 -2.42 15.71
C LEU A 160 10.76 -1.80 16.90
N ASP A 161 10.05 -1.67 18.01
CA ASP A 161 10.63 -1.26 19.30
C ASP A 161 11.12 -2.53 20.02
N LEU A 162 12.37 -2.89 19.74
CA LEU A 162 13.00 -4.08 20.33
C LEU A 162 13.80 -3.69 21.57
N PRO A 163 13.95 -4.61 22.56
CA PRO A 163 14.89 -4.44 23.66
C PRO A 163 16.32 -4.16 23.15
N GLU A 164 17.09 -3.37 23.91
CA GLU A 164 18.43 -2.88 23.47
C GLU A 164 19.36 -4.01 22.99
N VAL A 165 19.37 -5.13 23.69
CA VAL A 165 20.16 -6.31 23.32
C VAL A 165 19.74 -6.86 21.95
N ALA A 166 18.43 -7.00 21.71
CA ALA A 166 17.90 -7.49 20.44
C ALA A 166 18.14 -6.49 19.30
N ASN A 167 18.05 -5.18 19.58
CA ASN A 167 18.39 -4.13 18.63
C ASN A 167 19.84 -4.21 18.19
N SER A 168 20.78 -4.32 19.13
CA SER A 168 22.21 -4.44 18.83
C SER A 168 22.50 -5.71 18.01
N TRP A 169 21.94 -6.85 18.40
CA TRP A 169 22.12 -8.08 17.63
C TRP A 169 21.56 -7.99 16.22
N MET A 170 20.31 -7.55 16.09
CA MET A 170 19.62 -7.55 14.80
C MET A 170 20.18 -6.53 13.81
N TYR A 171 20.59 -5.36 14.29
CA TYR A 171 20.96 -4.26 13.41
C TYR A 171 22.46 -4.01 13.31
N ASP A 172 23.23 -4.31 14.34
CA ASP A 172 24.63 -3.89 14.42
C ASP A 172 25.61 -5.08 14.37
N ASN A 173 25.23 -6.23 14.95
CA ASN A 173 26.12 -7.38 15.10
C ASN A 173 25.97 -8.46 14.04
N VAL A 174 24.86 -8.46 13.29
CA VAL A 174 24.64 -9.42 12.20
C VAL A 174 24.54 -8.69 10.88
N THR A 175 25.43 -8.97 9.95
CA THR A 175 25.41 -8.46 8.58
C THR A 175 25.49 -9.61 7.60
N GLY A 176 24.97 -9.42 6.39
CA GLY A 176 24.95 -10.44 5.36
C GLY A 176 23.94 -10.10 4.27
N ASP A 177 23.67 -11.08 3.44
CA ASP A 177 22.64 -11.03 2.42
C ASP A 177 21.40 -11.74 2.98
N PHE A 178 20.39 -10.98 3.35
CA PHE A 178 19.14 -11.48 3.96
C PHE A 178 18.11 -11.75 2.88
N LYS A 179 17.33 -12.82 3.05
CA LYS A 179 16.19 -13.14 2.20
C LYS A 179 15.08 -13.74 3.02
N LEU A 180 13.86 -13.25 2.85
CA LEU A 180 12.67 -13.89 3.37
C LEU A 180 12.17 -14.90 2.32
N ASN A 181 12.27 -16.19 2.63
CA ASN A 181 11.65 -17.22 1.81
C ASN A 181 10.13 -17.06 1.85
N TRP A 182 9.61 -16.78 3.04
CA TRP A 182 8.22 -16.35 3.28
C TRP A 182 8.11 -15.74 4.68
N PHE A 183 7.15 -14.84 4.84
CA PHE A 183 6.76 -14.27 6.12
C PHE A 183 5.27 -13.97 6.11
N TYR A 184 4.57 -14.45 7.12
CA TYR A 184 3.15 -14.25 7.35
C TYR A 184 2.93 -13.49 8.65
N GLY A 185 1.92 -12.62 8.68
CA GLY A 185 1.50 -11.95 9.89
C GLY A 185 0.13 -11.31 9.75
N GLU A 186 -0.41 -10.94 10.91
CA GLU A 186 -1.68 -10.23 11.04
C GLU A 186 -1.48 -8.95 11.85
N PHE A 187 -2.21 -7.90 11.43
CA PHE A 187 -2.27 -6.62 12.12
C PHE A 187 -3.72 -6.33 12.50
N ASP A 188 -3.97 -5.98 13.77
CA ASP A 188 -5.27 -5.59 14.29
C ASP A 188 -5.48 -4.09 14.08
N LEU A 189 -6.39 -3.71 13.18
CA LEU A 189 -6.68 -2.31 12.84
C LEU A 189 -7.36 -1.56 14.00
N ASN A 190 -8.11 -2.26 14.86
CA ASN A 190 -8.80 -1.63 15.98
C ASN A 190 -7.84 -1.25 17.10
N LYS A 191 -6.83 -2.10 17.34
CA LYS A 191 -5.82 -1.88 18.37
C LYS A 191 -4.57 -1.18 17.86
N ASN A 192 -4.42 -1.09 16.53
CA ASN A 192 -3.24 -0.56 15.85
C ASN A 192 -1.94 -1.28 16.25
N GLU A 193 -1.99 -2.63 16.30
CA GLU A 193 -0.88 -3.47 16.76
C GLU A 193 -0.74 -4.74 15.91
N ILE A 194 0.48 -5.25 15.82
CA ILE A 194 0.78 -6.57 15.22
C ILE A 194 0.31 -7.66 16.20
N ILE A 195 -0.36 -8.67 15.67
CA ILE A 195 -0.74 -9.87 16.43
C ILE A 195 0.49 -10.79 16.49
N GLU A 196 1.31 -10.66 17.54
CA GLU A 196 2.59 -11.36 17.65
C GLU A 196 2.50 -12.87 17.43
N LYS A 197 1.43 -13.51 17.93
CA LYS A 197 1.21 -14.97 17.79
C LYS A 197 0.94 -15.41 16.35
N SER A 198 0.58 -14.49 15.46
CA SER A 198 0.37 -14.79 14.05
C SER A 198 1.67 -14.79 13.24
N LEU A 199 2.74 -14.19 13.78
CA LEU A 199 3.99 -14.03 13.06
C LEU A 199 4.67 -15.39 12.85
N GLN A 200 4.86 -15.74 11.59
CA GLN A 200 5.53 -16.95 11.14
C GLN A 200 6.39 -16.64 9.93
N GLY A 201 7.53 -17.27 9.82
CA GLY A 201 8.39 -17.02 8.68
C GLY A 201 9.56 -17.96 8.59
N ASP A 202 10.17 -17.95 7.43
CA ASP A 202 11.41 -18.61 7.11
C ASP A 202 12.32 -17.63 6.36
N ALA A 203 13.56 -17.52 6.82
CA ALA A 203 14.54 -16.61 6.29
C ALA A 203 15.90 -17.27 6.14
N VAL A 204 16.65 -16.81 5.17
CA VAL A 204 18.03 -17.24 4.91
C VAL A 204 18.95 -16.03 5.00
N ILE A 205 20.13 -16.24 5.53
CA ILE A 205 21.23 -15.28 5.54
C ILE A 205 22.42 -15.92 4.84
N GLU A 206 22.87 -15.32 3.74
CA GLU A 206 24.09 -15.72 3.05
C GLU A 206 25.22 -14.74 3.37
N ASN A 207 26.46 -15.20 3.30
CA ASN A 207 27.64 -14.39 3.60
C ASN A 207 27.56 -13.71 4.98
N ALA A 208 26.99 -14.42 5.96
CA ALA A 208 26.76 -13.88 7.29
C ALA A 208 28.07 -13.56 8.00
N LYS A 209 28.14 -12.38 8.60
CA LYS A 209 29.19 -11.99 9.53
C LYS A 209 28.53 -11.65 10.85
N ILE A 210 29.04 -12.30 11.92
CA ILE A 210 28.50 -12.07 13.27
C ILE A 210 29.63 -11.48 14.10
N ARG A 211 29.38 -10.32 14.71
CA ARG A 211 30.32 -9.68 15.63
C ARG A 211 29.84 -9.92 17.07
N PHE A 212 30.69 -10.61 17.84
CA PHE A 212 30.47 -10.85 19.26
C PHE A 212 31.30 -9.87 20.06
N GLU A 213 30.69 -8.80 20.55
CA GLU A 213 31.34 -7.74 21.33
C GLU A 213 32.67 -7.17 20.75
N ASN A 214 33.11 -6.02 21.24
CA ASN A 214 34.29 -5.30 20.70
C ASN A 214 35.64 -6.00 20.89
N SER A 215 35.66 -7.20 21.45
CA SER A 215 36.87 -7.96 21.81
C SER A 215 37.07 -9.28 21.06
N LEU A 216 36.15 -9.72 20.22
CA LEU A 216 36.23 -10.97 19.48
C LEU A 216 36.31 -10.73 17.97
N GLU A 217 37.12 -11.57 17.29
CA GLU A 217 37.26 -11.54 15.83
C GLU A 217 35.96 -11.86 15.12
N GLU A 218 35.74 -11.27 13.92
CA GLU A 218 34.61 -11.59 13.07
C GLU A 218 34.60 -13.05 12.65
N ILE A 219 33.48 -13.74 12.85
CA ILE A 219 33.27 -15.09 12.29
C ILE A 219 32.66 -14.95 10.91
N ASN A 220 33.35 -15.38 9.88
CA ASN A 220 32.85 -15.46 8.51
C ASN A 220 32.31 -16.88 8.27
N THR A 221 31.05 -17.00 7.85
CA THR A 221 30.39 -18.26 7.50
C THR A 221 29.89 -18.25 6.05
#